data_137da7de3132ba38d99384b212c0a356
#
_entry.id   137da7de3132ba38d99384b212c0a356
#
_cell.length_a   1.000
_cell.length_b   1.000
_cell.length_c   1.000
_cell.angle_alpha   90.00
_cell.angle_beta   90.00
_cell.angle_gamma   90.00
#
_symmetry.space_group_name_H-M   'P 1'
#
loop_
_entity.id
_entity.type
_entity.pdbx_description
1 polymer ?
#
loop_
_entity_poly.entity_id
_entity_poly.type
_entity_poly.pdbx_seq_one_letter_code
_entity_poly.pdbx_strand_id
1 'polypeptide(L)'
;LIGRTMENVEISNPYIPHKLSVICRGDSTFIPHNQTKYAVNDIAYFAVPSTHVDKVQVMCGKSSFKVKNIMIMGGGKIGRLLAANLQNDYDVKLLEKDSEKAEQINDKLENTLVLTDDGLDIDFLESENISSLDCFIALTENEQINIMSSLLMKHYGVKQVIVHINSTSFFKVVRRIGVDAVISKNTSAVNEVLKIIRSDEDKLSVSRFDEIDVESVEITVDENSEYLRKE
;
A
#
# COMPACT_ATOMS: atom_id res chain seq x y z
N LEU A 1 14.40 -11.63 -10.91
CA LEU A 1 15.05 -12.15 -9.68
C LEU A 1 14.89 -13.67 -9.49
N ILE A 2 13.81 -14.26 -10.00
CA ILE A 2 13.44 -15.68 -9.78
C ILE A 2 14.62 -16.61 -10.02
N GLY A 3 14.88 -17.53 -9.09
CA GLY A 3 15.96 -18.52 -9.13
C GLY A 3 17.35 -18.01 -8.72
N ARG A 4 17.54 -16.69 -8.62
CA ARG A 4 18.78 -16.09 -8.11
C ARG A 4 18.83 -16.12 -6.59
N THR A 5 20.03 -16.24 -6.02
CA THR A 5 20.23 -16.06 -4.59
C THR A 5 20.24 -14.58 -4.23
N MET A 6 19.93 -14.27 -2.96
CA MET A 6 20.02 -12.92 -2.42
C MET A 6 21.40 -12.30 -2.67
N GLU A 7 22.47 -13.03 -2.35
CA GLU A 7 23.86 -12.62 -2.58
C GLU A 7 24.14 -12.28 -4.05
N ASN A 8 23.70 -13.11 -4.99
CA ASN A 8 23.88 -12.86 -6.43
C ASN A 8 23.14 -11.60 -6.90
N VAL A 9 22.00 -11.29 -6.31
CA VAL A 9 21.25 -10.07 -6.63
C VAL A 9 21.96 -8.83 -6.09
N GLU A 10 22.47 -8.87 -4.87
CA GLU A 10 23.26 -7.79 -4.26
C GLU A 10 24.54 -7.52 -5.08
N ILE A 11 25.31 -8.57 -5.41
CA ILE A 11 26.54 -8.44 -6.22
C ILE A 11 26.26 -7.89 -7.63
N SER A 12 25.13 -8.26 -8.23
CA SER A 12 24.77 -7.81 -9.58
C SER A 12 24.25 -6.36 -9.60
N ASN A 13 23.92 -5.78 -8.46
CA ASN A 13 23.34 -4.44 -8.32
C ASN A 13 24.09 -3.56 -7.29
N PRO A 14 25.42 -3.40 -7.40
CA PRO A 14 26.24 -2.78 -6.36
C PRO A 14 25.91 -1.30 -6.14
N TYR A 15 25.27 -0.63 -7.12
CA TYR A 15 24.91 0.80 -7.06
C TYR A 15 23.46 1.04 -6.57
N ILE A 16 22.75 -0.02 -6.21
CA ILE A 16 21.40 0.07 -5.65
C ILE A 16 21.46 -0.39 -4.20
N PRO A 17 21.59 0.53 -3.24
CA PRO A 17 21.60 0.16 -1.83
C PRO A 17 20.22 -0.41 -1.45
N HIS A 18 20.18 -1.69 -1.16
CA HIS A 18 18.98 -2.39 -0.73
C HIS A 18 19.35 -3.58 0.15
N LYS A 19 18.43 -3.93 1.04
CA LYS A 19 18.54 -5.15 1.84
C LYS A 19 17.19 -5.86 1.85
N LEU A 20 17.19 -7.12 1.46
CA LEU A 20 16.02 -7.98 1.60
C LEU A 20 15.85 -8.34 3.08
N SER A 21 14.74 -7.93 3.66
CA SER A 21 14.50 -8.10 5.09
C SER A 21 13.64 -9.32 5.38
N VAL A 22 12.60 -9.55 4.58
CA VAL A 22 11.62 -10.62 4.80
C VAL A 22 11.14 -11.19 3.47
N ILE A 23 10.87 -12.48 3.43
CA ILE A 23 10.15 -13.16 2.34
C ILE A 23 8.89 -13.82 2.91
N CYS A 24 7.76 -13.59 2.22
CA CYS A 24 6.53 -14.37 2.40
C CYS A 24 6.38 -15.30 1.20
N ARG A 25 6.35 -16.61 1.45
CA ARG A 25 6.21 -17.66 0.44
C ARG A 25 5.03 -18.54 0.79
N GLY A 26 3.93 -18.40 0.09
CA GLY A 26 2.67 -19.04 0.46
C GLY A 26 2.21 -18.57 1.85
N ASP A 27 2.05 -19.49 2.79
CA ASP A 27 1.66 -19.19 4.17
C ASP A 27 2.87 -19.07 5.14
N SER A 28 4.09 -19.17 4.62
CA SER A 28 5.32 -19.10 5.41
C SER A 28 5.98 -17.73 5.30
N THR A 29 6.38 -17.16 6.42
CA THR A 29 7.17 -15.93 6.51
C THR A 29 8.51 -16.22 7.18
N PHE A 30 9.61 -15.74 6.59
CA PHE A 30 10.94 -15.97 7.14
C PHE A 30 11.93 -14.86 6.80
N ILE A 31 12.95 -14.71 7.61
CA ILE A 31 14.10 -13.82 7.36
C ILE A 31 15.07 -14.58 6.43
N PRO A 32 15.38 -14.01 5.25
CA PRO A 32 16.24 -14.66 4.29
C PRO A 32 17.72 -14.60 4.70
N HIS A 33 18.50 -15.54 4.20
CA HIS A 33 19.95 -15.54 4.28
C HIS A 33 20.57 -15.48 2.87
N ASN A 34 21.88 -15.25 2.75
CA ASN A 34 22.58 -14.99 1.49
C ASN A 34 22.29 -16.01 0.39
N GLN A 35 22.11 -17.28 0.73
CA GLN A 35 21.82 -18.38 -0.22
C GLN A 35 20.33 -18.58 -0.50
N THR A 36 19.45 -17.80 0.14
CA THR A 36 18.01 -17.85 -0.13
C THR A 36 17.73 -17.45 -1.58
N LYS A 37 17.03 -18.31 -2.32
CA LYS A 37 16.64 -18.06 -3.70
C LYS A 37 15.25 -17.44 -3.75
N TYR A 38 15.08 -16.46 -4.63
CA TYR A 38 13.76 -15.91 -4.94
C TYR A 38 12.93 -16.94 -5.72
N ALA A 39 11.69 -17.15 -5.33
CA ALA A 39 10.74 -18.01 -5.99
C ALA A 39 9.59 -17.22 -6.64
N VAL A 40 8.84 -17.90 -7.51
CA VAL A 40 7.62 -17.35 -8.09
C VAL A 40 6.60 -17.10 -6.98
N ASN A 41 5.90 -15.97 -7.05
CA ASN A 41 4.90 -15.54 -6.07
C ASN A 41 5.45 -15.23 -4.66
N ASP A 42 6.77 -15.10 -4.48
CA ASP A 42 7.31 -14.53 -3.26
C ASP A 42 6.89 -13.06 -3.13
N ILE A 43 6.47 -12.68 -1.93
CA ILE A 43 6.35 -11.27 -1.54
C ILE A 43 7.63 -10.93 -0.77
N ALA A 44 8.43 -10.02 -1.32
CA ALA A 44 9.71 -9.64 -0.77
C ALA A 44 9.68 -8.23 -0.19
N TYR A 45 10.10 -8.07 1.05
CA TYR A 45 10.19 -6.79 1.74
C TYR A 45 11.65 -6.31 1.76
N PHE A 46 11.87 -5.14 1.18
CA PHE A 46 13.19 -4.54 1.09
C PHE A 46 13.32 -3.31 1.99
N ALA A 47 14.38 -3.22 2.76
CA ALA A 47 14.86 -1.96 3.32
C ALA A 47 15.68 -1.24 2.23
N VAL A 48 15.29 -0.02 1.90
CA VAL A 48 15.89 0.76 0.82
C VAL A 48 15.77 2.26 1.11
N PRO A 49 16.80 3.07 0.81
CA PRO A 49 16.67 4.53 0.89
C PRO A 49 15.53 5.01 -0.02
N SER A 50 14.72 5.97 0.44
CA SER A 50 13.56 6.49 -0.31
C SER A 50 13.92 6.95 -1.74
N THR A 51 15.12 7.49 -1.94
CA THR A 51 15.65 7.91 -3.24
C THR A 51 15.96 6.77 -4.22
N HIS A 52 15.91 5.51 -3.78
CA HIS A 52 16.24 4.34 -4.58
C HIS A 52 15.07 3.34 -4.74
N VAL A 53 13.88 3.67 -4.24
CA VAL A 53 12.68 2.82 -4.34
C VAL A 53 12.39 2.44 -5.79
N ASP A 54 12.37 3.42 -6.71
CA ASP A 54 12.12 3.17 -8.13
C ASP A 54 13.13 2.19 -8.76
N LYS A 55 14.40 2.30 -8.36
CA LYS A 55 15.46 1.41 -8.87
C LYS A 55 15.27 -0.03 -8.41
N VAL A 56 14.84 -0.22 -7.15
CA VAL A 56 14.51 -1.56 -6.61
C VAL A 56 13.28 -2.14 -7.31
N GLN A 57 12.26 -1.32 -7.59
CA GLN A 57 11.09 -1.76 -8.35
C GLN A 57 11.50 -2.27 -9.74
N VAL A 58 12.32 -1.50 -10.47
CA VAL A 58 12.84 -1.91 -11.78
C VAL A 58 13.70 -3.17 -11.67
N MET A 59 14.57 -3.27 -10.66
CA MET A 59 15.34 -4.47 -10.37
C MET A 59 14.44 -5.70 -10.15
N CYS A 60 13.29 -5.52 -9.52
CA CYS A 60 12.29 -6.57 -9.33
C CYS A 60 11.46 -6.87 -10.59
N GLY A 61 11.73 -6.19 -11.71
CA GLY A 61 11.01 -6.38 -12.97
C GLY A 61 9.66 -5.64 -13.01
N LYS A 62 9.43 -4.71 -12.10
CA LYS A 62 8.26 -3.84 -12.14
C LYS A 62 8.64 -2.53 -12.84
N SER A 63 7.86 -2.14 -13.84
CA SER A 63 7.99 -0.80 -14.40
C SER A 63 7.57 0.24 -13.34
N SER A 64 8.41 1.22 -13.06
CA SER A 64 7.95 2.38 -12.32
C SER A 64 6.98 3.16 -13.21
N PHE A 65 5.75 3.30 -12.78
CA PHE A 65 4.83 4.24 -13.41
C PHE A 65 4.58 5.38 -12.41
N LYS A 66 4.49 6.59 -12.94
CA LYS A 66 4.08 7.72 -12.10
C LYS A 66 2.55 7.73 -12.06
N VAL A 67 2.00 7.67 -10.86
CA VAL A 67 0.59 7.93 -10.63
C VAL A 67 0.34 9.41 -10.95
N LYS A 68 -0.71 9.68 -11.72
CA LYS A 68 -1.18 11.03 -12.01
C LYS A 68 -2.68 11.13 -11.76
N ASN A 69 -3.44 10.21 -12.33
CA ASN A 69 -4.90 10.19 -12.27
C ASN A 69 -5.38 9.25 -11.16
N ILE A 70 -6.03 9.80 -10.15
CA ILE A 70 -6.50 9.05 -8.98
C ILE A 70 -8.02 9.17 -8.89
N MET A 71 -8.72 8.04 -8.69
CA MET A 71 -10.12 8.05 -8.28
C MET A 71 -10.28 7.51 -6.88
N ILE A 72 -10.93 8.26 -6.02
CA ILE A 72 -11.30 7.89 -4.66
C ILE A 72 -12.80 7.61 -4.63
N MET A 73 -13.22 6.41 -4.29
CA MET A 73 -14.63 6.05 -4.11
C MET A 73 -15.00 6.09 -2.63
N GLY A 74 -15.91 6.99 -2.30
CA GLY A 74 -16.43 7.23 -0.95
C GLY A 74 -16.00 8.56 -0.35
N GLY A 75 -16.92 9.51 -0.27
CA GLY A 75 -16.78 10.85 0.31
C GLY A 75 -16.90 10.88 1.84
N GLY A 76 -16.57 9.80 2.55
CA GLY A 76 -16.47 9.74 3.99
C GLY A 76 -15.33 10.63 4.53
N LYS A 77 -15.14 10.62 5.85
CA LYS A 77 -14.10 11.46 6.49
C LYS A 77 -12.70 11.18 5.92
N ILE A 78 -12.36 9.90 5.70
CA ILE A 78 -11.06 9.48 5.17
C ILE A 78 -10.91 9.89 3.71
N GLY A 79 -11.93 9.64 2.87
CA GLY A 79 -11.88 9.96 1.44
C GLY A 79 -11.72 11.47 1.19
N ARG A 80 -12.46 12.30 1.91
CA ARG A 80 -12.32 13.77 1.84
C ARG A 80 -10.95 14.26 2.29
N LEU A 81 -10.44 13.72 3.40
CA LEU A 81 -9.11 14.08 3.90
C LEU A 81 -8.03 13.67 2.92
N LEU A 82 -8.15 12.48 2.34
CA LEU A 82 -7.21 11.98 1.34
C LEU A 82 -7.25 12.84 0.07
N ALA A 83 -8.44 13.15 -0.45
CA ALA A 83 -8.59 14.04 -1.61
C ALA A 83 -7.96 15.42 -1.36
N ALA A 84 -8.23 16.03 -0.20
CA ALA A 84 -7.65 17.31 0.17
C ALA A 84 -6.12 17.30 0.22
N ASN A 85 -5.51 16.19 0.65
CA ASN A 85 -4.05 16.06 0.70
C ASN A 85 -3.42 15.78 -0.67
N LEU A 86 -4.15 15.15 -1.59
CA LEU A 86 -3.62 14.74 -2.89
C LEU A 86 -3.90 15.74 -4.02
N GLN A 87 -4.94 16.56 -3.91
CA GLN A 87 -5.46 17.39 -5.01
C GLN A 87 -4.48 18.42 -5.60
N ASN A 88 -3.39 18.76 -4.90
CA ASN A 88 -2.41 19.71 -5.40
C ASN A 88 -1.28 19.04 -6.21
N ASP A 89 -1.09 17.73 -6.02
CA ASP A 89 0.00 16.99 -6.65
C ASP A 89 -0.51 16.01 -7.73
N TYR A 90 -1.83 15.68 -7.70
CA TYR A 90 -2.45 14.67 -8.58
C TYR A 90 -3.79 15.18 -9.13
N ASP A 91 -4.19 14.63 -10.27
CA ASP A 91 -5.54 14.81 -10.83
C ASP A 91 -6.51 13.89 -10.08
N VAL A 92 -7.24 14.43 -9.12
CA VAL A 92 -8.10 13.65 -8.19
C VAL A 92 -9.57 13.75 -8.59
N LYS A 93 -10.21 12.59 -8.75
CA LYS A 93 -11.66 12.42 -8.80
C LYS A 93 -12.14 11.80 -7.50
N LEU A 94 -13.21 12.33 -6.89
CA LEU A 94 -13.85 11.76 -5.73
C LEU A 94 -15.30 11.40 -6.07
N LEU A 95 -15.63 10.10 -5.97
CA LEU A 95 -16.96 9.58 -6.26
C LEU A 95 -17.74 9.37 -4.95
N GLU A 96 -18.88 10.03 -4.82
CA GLU A 96 -19.83 9.90 -3.71
C GLU A 96 -21.23 9.63 -4.26
N LYS A 97 -21.93 8.65 -3.69
CA LYS A 97 -23.26 8.25 -4.14
C LYS A 97 -24.37 9.22 -3.68
N ASP A 98 -24.20 9.80 -2.51
CA ASP A 98 -25.15 10.76 -1.94
C ASP A 98 -24.90 12.14 -2.54
N SER A 99 -25.89 12.67 -3.28
CA SER A 99 -25.79 13.95 -3.98
C SER A 99 -25.64 15.14 -3.07
N GLU A 100 -26.35 15.17 -1.94
CA GLU A 100 -26.27 16.29 -0.99
C GLU A 100 -24.88 16.33 -0.35
N LYS A 101 -24.34 15.16 -0.04
CA LYS A 101 -23.00 15.02 0.52
C LYS A 101 -21.92 15.34 -0.51
N ALA A 102 -22.10 14.95 -1.77
CA ALA A 102 -21.20 15.28 -2.87
C ALA A 102 -21.10 16.79 -3.07
N GLU A 103 -22.23 17.51 -3.04
CA GLU A 103 -22.30 18.97 -3.14
C GLU A 103 -21.53 19.63 -1.98
N GLN A 104 -21.77 19.18 -0.73
CA GLN A 104 -21.04 19.69 0.45
C GLN A 104 -19.53 19.42 0.40
N ILE A 105 -19.11 18.36 -0.28
CA ILE A 105 -17.69 18.03 -0.48
C ILE A 105 -17.09 18.92 -1.55
N ASN A 106 -17.80 19.14 -2.64
CA ASN A 106 -17.38 20.00 -3.73
C ASN A 106 -17.09 21.43 -3.26
N ASP A 107 -17.89 21.95 -2.34
CA ASP A 107 -17.69 23.28 -1.75
C ASP A 107 -16.38 23.41 -0.94
N LYS A 108 -15.76 22.30 -0.56
CA LYS A 108 -14.59 22.27 0.33
C LYS A 108 -13.29 21.83 -0.36
N LEU A 109 -13.38 21.30 -1.57
CA LEU A 109 -12.22 20.80 -2.32
C LEU A 109 -12.03 21.69 -3.57
N GLU A 110 -10.86 22.31 -3.67
CA GLU A 110 -10.60 23.31 -4.71
C GLU A 110 -10.17 22.68 -6.04
N ASN A 111 -9.38 21.61 -5.98
CA ASN A 111 -8.75 20.98 -7.15
C ASN A 111 -9.14 19.50 -7.32
N THR A 112 -10.25 19.08 -6.70
CA THR A 112 -10.79 17.72 -6.83
C THR A 112 -12.08 17.75 -7.62
N LEU A 113 -12.20 16.91 -8.65
CA LEU A 113 -13.45 16.71 -9.35
C LEU A 113 -14.36 15.78 -8.54
N VAL A 114 -15.43 16.34 -7.96
CA VAL A 114 -16.41 15.53 -7.22
C VAL A 114 -17.49 15.04 -8.17
N LEU A 115 -17.68 13.73 -8.20
CA LEU A 115 -18.65 13.02 -9.05
C LEU A 115 -19.75 12.42 -8.17
N THR A 116 -20.97 12.43 -8.68
CA THR A 116 -22.14 11.87 -7.95
C THR A 116 -22.68 10.70 -8.73
N ASP A 117 -22.35 9.49 -8.31
CA ASP A 117 -22.91 8.27 -8.90
C ASP A 117 -22.61 7.02 -8.01
N ASP A 118 -23.13 5.87 -8.43
CA ASP A 118 -22.81 4.58 -7.82
C ASP A 118 -21.49 4.02 -8.37
N GLY A 119 -20.55 3.75 -7.48
CA GLY A 119 -19.25 3.18 -7.85
C GLY A 119 -19.28 1.77 -8.47
N LEU A 120 -20.46 1.18 -8.64
CA LEU A 120 -20.70 -0.07 -9.35
C LEU A 120 -21.50 0.14 -10.65
N ASP A 121 -21.89 1.38 -11.00
CA ASP A 121 -22.53 1.69 -12.28
C ASP A 121 -21.50 1.65 -13.39
N ILE A 122 -21.62 0.61 -14.25
CA ILE A 122 -20.65 0.35 -15.32
C ILE A 122 -20.73 1.43 -16.40
N ASP A 123 -21.92 1.86 -16.78
CA ASP A 123 -22.12 2.85 -17.84
C ASP A 123 -21.53 4.21 -17.43
N PHE A 124 -21.75 4.60 -16.18
CA PHE A 124 -21.12 5.77 -15.59
C PHE A 124 -19.59 5.64 -15.58
N LEU A 125 -19.06 4.55 -15.07
CA LEU A 125 -17.61 4.35 -14.98
C LEU A 125 -16.94 4.38 -16.36
N GLU A 126 -17.55 3.78 -17.39
CA GLU A 126 -17.04 3.84 -18.75
C GLU A 126 -17.07 5.27 -19.32
N SER A 127 -18.13 6.05 -19.01
CA SER A 127 -18.21 7.46 -19.43
C SER A 127 -17.11 8.32 -18.81
N GLU A 128 -16.64 7.98 -17.61
CA GLU A 128 -15.56 8.66 -16.89
C GLU A 128 -14.15 8.24 -17.33
N ASN A 129 -14.04 7.39 -18.37
CA ASN A 129 -12.78 6.91 -18.93
C ASN A 129 -11.87 6.24 -17.88
N ILE A 130 -12.42 5.29 -17.13
CA ILE A 130 -11.71 4.60 -16.03
C ILE A 130 -10.44 3.90 -16.48
N SER A 131 -10.32 3.51 -17.76
CA SER A 131 -9.10 2.91 -18.30
C SER A 131 -7.89 3.86 -18.29
N SER A 132 -8.11 5.16 -18.15
CA SER A 132 -7.05 6.18 -18.01
C SER A 132 -6.59 6.39 -16.57
N LEU A 133 -7.25 5.77 -15.60
CA LEU A 133 -6.86 5.88 -14.18
C LEU A 133 -5.55 5.14 -13.92
N ASP A 134 -4.69 5.79 -13.17
CA ASP A 134 -3.47 5.16 -12.66
C ASP A 134 -3.72 4.47 -11.33
N CYS A 135 -4.56 5.07 -10.48
CA CYS A 135 -4.84 4.57 -9.14
C CYS A 135 -6.34 4.69 -8.81
N PHE A 136 -6.89 3.63 -8.22
CA PHE A 136 -8.24 3.61 -7.66
C PHE A 136 -8.19 3.25 -6.18
N ILE A 137 -8.95 3.97 -5.34
CA ILE A 137 -8.97 3.80 -3.90
C ILE A 137 -10.41 3.67 -3.42
N ALA A 138 -10.81 2.48 -2.97
CA ALA A 138 -12.14 2.21 -2.44
C ALA A 138 -12.19 2.42 -0.92
N LEU A 139 -12.95 3.43 -0.47
CA LEU A 139 -13.01 3.89 0.93
C LEU A 139 -14.44 4.05 1.45
N THR A 140 -15.43 3.38 0.86
CA THR A 140 -16.80 3.43 1.39
C THR A 140 -16.90 2.69 2.73
N GLU A 141 -18.02 2.83 3.42
CA GLU A 141 -18.29 2.08 4.66
C GLU A 141 -18.64 0.62 4.38
N ASN A 142 -19.03 0.29 3.16
CA ASN A 142 -19.40 -1.07 2.75
C ASN A 142 -18.20 -1.80 2.12
N GLU A 143 -17.63 -2.76 2.85
CA GLU A 143 -16.45 -3.48 2.39
C GLU A 143 -16.73 -4.40 1.18
N GLN A 144 -17.96 -4.90 1.02
CA GLN A 144 -18.34 -5.71 -0.14
C GLN A 144 -18.34 -4.85 -1.42
N ILE A 145 -18.87 -3.62 -1.33
CA ILE A 145 -18.82 -2.65 -2.42
C ILE A 145 -17.37 -2.27 -2.73
N ASN A 146 -16.56 -2.04 -1.70
CA ASN A 146 -15.13 -1.74 -1.88
C ASN A 146 -14.40 -2.86 -2.61
N ILE A 147 -14.65 -4.12 -2.25
CA ILE A 147 -14.03 -5.28 -2.91
C ILE A 147 -14.51 -5.39 -4.36
N MET A 148 -15.84 -5.33 -4.59
CA MET A 148 -16.40 -5.48 -5.94
C MET A 148 -15.94 -4.39 -6.89
N SER A 149 -15.98 -3.13 -6.47
CA SER A 149 -15.47 -2.02 -7.30
C SER A 149 -13.98 -2.16 -7.57
N SER A 150 -13.20 -2.60 -6.58
CA SER A 150 -11.76 -2.84 -6.76
C SER A 150 -11.47 -3.91 -7.81
N LEU A 151 -12.23 -5.01 -7.82
CA LEU A 151 -12.13 -6.06 -8.83
C LEU A 151 -12.53 -5.55 -10.22
N LEU A 152 -13.58 -4.75 -10.29
CA LEU A 152 -14.02 -4.11 -11.53
C LEU A 152 -12.92 -3.21 -12.09
N MET A 153 -12.29 -2.37 -11.26
CA MET A 153 -11.17 -1.52 -11.68
C MET A 153 -9.97 -2.32 -12.18
N LYS A 154 -9.64 -3.44 -11.53
CA LYS A 154 -8.58 -4.35 -12.02
C LYS A 154 -8.95 -4.96 -13.37
N HIS A 155 -10.20 -5.33 -13.59
CA HIS A 155 -10.70 -5.81 -14.89
C HIS A 155 -10.53 -4.78 -16.00
N TYR A 156 -10.79 -3.51 -15.73
CA TYR A 156 -10.57 -2.40 -16.67
C TYR A 156 -9.10 -1.96 -16.83
N GLY A 157 -8.18 -2.62 -16.13
CA GLY A 157 -6.75 -2.41 -16.31
C GLY A 157 -6.17 -1.26 -15.49
N VAL A 158 -6.87 -0.78 -14.45
CA VAL A 158 -6.30 0.21 -13.52
C VAL A 158 -5.06 -0.38 -12.85
N LYS A 159 -3.94 0.36 -12.96
CA LYS A 159 -2.61 -0.15 -12.60
C LYS A 159 -2.47 -0.43 -11.11
N GLN A 160 -3.00 0.47 -10.27
CA GLN A 160 -2.93 0.36 -8.83
C GLN A 160 -4.33 0.45 -8.22
N VAL A 161 -4.71 -0.56 -7.44
CA VAL A 161 -6.00 -0.61 -6.76
C VAL A 161 -5.78 -0.84 -5.27
N ILE A 162 -6.30 0.08 -4.47
CA ILE A 162 -6.22 0.08 -3.01
C ILE A 162 -7.62 -0.08 -2.45
N VAL A 163 -7.82 -1.01 -1.53
CA VAL A 163 -9.12 -1.29 -0.94
C VAL A 163 -9.10 -1.16 0.58
N HIS A 164 -10.11 -0.50 1.11
CA HIS A 164 -10.38 -0.48 2.53
C HIS A 164 -11.32 -1.63 2.91
N ILE A 165 -10.90 -2.47 3.85
CA ILE A 165 -11.73 -3.50 4.48
C ILE A 165 -11.49 -3.51 5.99
N ASN A 166 -12.52 -3.83 6.75
CA ASN A 166 -12.44 -3.89 8.23
C ASN A 166 -12.12 -5.30 8.72
N SER A 167 -12.56 -6.32 7.99
CA SER A 167 -12.40 -7.73 8.36
C SER A 167 -11.04 -8.27 7.91
N THR A 168 -10.19 -8.61 8.87
CA THR A 168 -8.86 -9.17 8.60
C THR A 168 -8.91 -10.54 7.90
N SER A 169 -10.04 -11.28 8.05
CA SER A 169 -10.24 -12.57 7.38
C SER A 169 -10.26 -12.46 5.84
N PHE A 170 -10.65 -11.32 5.29
CA PHE A 170 -10.66 -11.10 3.84
C PHE A 170 -9.32 -10.64 3.26
N PHE A 171 -8.36 -10.19 4.06
CA PHE A 171 -7.09 -9.64 3.57
C PHE A 171 -6.36 -10.58 2.63
N LYS A 172 -6.15 -11.82 3.04
CA LYS A 172 -5.44 -12.83 2.23
C LYS A 172 -6.19 -13.15 0.92
N VAL A 173 -7.52 -13.20 0.98
CA VAL A 173 -8.35 -13.50 -0.19
C VAL A 173 -8.31 -12.35 -1.18
N VAL A 174 -8.53 -11.12 -0.72
CA VAL A 174 -8.59 -9.92 -1.57
C VAL A 174 -7.27 -9.68 -2.30
N ARG A 175 -6.13 -9.94 -1.65
CA ARG A 175 -4.82 -9.89 -2.32
C ARG A 175 -4.64 -10.96 -3.39
N ARG A 176 -5.08 -12.19 -3.14
CA ARG A 176 -4.98 -13.28 -4.13
C ARG A 176 -5.78 -13.02 -5.41
N ILE A 177 -6.83 -12.22 -5.34
CA ILE A 177 -7.67 -11.85 -6.48
C ILE A 177 -7.16 -10.61 -7.25
N GLY A 178 -5.98 -10.09 -6.90
CA GLY A 178 -5.25 -9.11 -7.70
C GLY A 178 -5.34 -7.65 -7.25
N VAL A 179 -5.87 -7.37 -6.06
CA VAL A 179 -5.81 -6.04 -5.46
C VAL A 179 -4.38 -5.77 -4.97
N ASP A 180 -3.87 -4.57 -5.25
CA ASP A 180 -2.45 -4.25 -5.00
C ASP A 180 -2.16 -3.92 -3.54
N ALA A 181 -3.12 -3.27 -2.84
CA ALA A 181 -3.00 -2.99 -1.42
C ALA A 181 -4.35 -3.08 -0.70
N VAL A 182 -4.30 -3.59 0.52
CA VAL A 182 -5.44 -3.65 1.44
C VAL A 182 -5.12 -2.81 2.66
N ILE A 183 -6.03 -1.94 3.06
CA ILE A 183 -5.89 -1.10 4.24
C ILE A 183 -7.05 -1.35 5.22
N SER A 184 -6.77 -1.22 6.51
CA SER A 184 -7.78 -1.25 7.56
C SER A 184 -7.52 -0.12 8.55
N LYS A 185 -8.52 0.74 8.73
CA LYS A 185 -8.44 1.82 9.72
C LYS A 185 -8.27 1.29 11.14
N ASN A 186 -8.88 0.16 11.46
CA ASN A 186 -8.79 -0.44 12.79
C ASN A 186 -7.37 -0.93 13.08
N THR A 187 -6.79 -1.67 12.15
CA THR A 187 -5.43 -2.19 12.29
C THR A 187 -4.40 -1.05 12.31
N SER A 188 -4.56 -0.05 11.44
CA SER A 188 -3.68 1.12 11.44
C SER A 188 -3.74 1.88 12.77
N ALA A 189 -4.93 2.09 13.34
CA ALA A 189 -5.09 2.73 14.64
C ALA A 189 -4.47 1.92 15.78
N VAL A 190 -4.72 0.59 15.80
CA VAL A 190 -4.13 -0.31 16.81
C VAL A 190 -2.61 -0.31 16.71
N ASN A 191 -2.05 -0.37 15.52
CA ASN A 191 -0.61 -0.34 15.31
C ASN A 191 0.01 0.96 15.81
N GLU A 192 -0.63 2.11 15.56
CA GLU A 192 -0.14 3.40 16.04
C GLU A 192 -0.19 3.49 17.57
N VAL A 193 -1.26 3.01 18.20
CA VAL A 193 -1.35 2.93 19.68
C VAL A 193 -0.29 1.99 20.25
N LEU A 194 -0.11 0.81 19.66
CA LEU A 194 0.92 -0.14 20.12
C LEU A 194 2.34 0.44 19.96
N LYS A 195 2.58 1.19 18.88
CA LYS A 195 3.85 1.90 18.69
C LYS A 195 4.10 2.89 19.82
N ILE A 196 3.09 3.69 20.20
CA ILE A 196 3.22 4.65 21.31
C ILE A 196 3.44 3.93 22.65
N ILE A 197 2.68 2.87 22.95
CA ILE A 197 2.80 2.11 24.20
C ILE A 197 4.17 1.42 24.31
N ARG A 198 4.68 0.89 23.20
CA ARG A 198 5.95 0.15 23.16
C ARG A 198 7.17 1.08 23.04
N SER A 199 6.97 2.36 22.73
CA SER A 199 8.05 3.36 22.65
C SER A 199 8.51 3.88 24.02
N ASP A 200 8.05 3.28 25.13
CA ASP A 200 8.37 3.73 26.47
C ASP A 200 9.84 3.45 26.86
N GLU A 201 10.48 4.48 27.36
CA GLU A 201 11.78 4.62 28.03
C GLU A 201 13.06 4.32 27.22
N ASP A 202 13.10 3.40 26.22
CA ASP A 202 14.34 3.06 25.48
C ASP A 202 14.30 3.33 23.97
N LYS A 203 13.42 4.22 23.48
CA LYS A 203 13.32 4.61 22.05
C LYS A 203 13.10 3.43 21.08
N LEU A 204 12.36 2.44 21.49
CA LEU A 204 11.94 1.33 20.64
C LEU A 204 10.71 1.74 19.82
N SER A 205 10.85 1.85 18.51
CA SER A 205 9.72 1.94 17.59
C SER A 205 9.47 0.55 16.99
N VAL A 206 8.29 -0.02 17.24
CA VAL A 206 7.91 -1.32 16.65
C VAL A 206 6.87 -1.08 15.57
N SER A 207 7.18 -1.48 14.35
CA SER A 207 6.23 -1.50 13.23
C SER A 207 5.83 -2.93 12.93
N ARG A 208 4.56 -3.25 13.10
CA ARG A 208 3.99 -4.55 12.73
C ARG A 208 3.52 -4.50 11.29
N PHE A 209 3.89 -5.51 10.53
CA PHE A 209 3.34 -5.71 9.20
C PHE A 209 2.06 -6.53 9.32
N ASP A 210 0.90 -5.93 9.03
CA ASP A 210 -0.43 -6.54 9.24
C ASP A 210 -0.65 -7.88 8.54
N GLU A 211 0.20 -8.22 7.62
CA GLU A 211 0.03 -9.30 6.68
C GLU A 211 1.00 -10.44 6.88
N ILE A 212 1.99 -10.21 7.73
CA ILE A 212 3.08 -11.17 7.97
C ILE A 212 3.36 -11.23 9.46
N ASP A 213 3.74 -12.40 9.93
CA ASP A 213 4.05 -12.64 11.34
C ASP A 213 5.49 -12.18 11.67
N VAL A 214 5.80 -10.90 11.33
CA VAL A 214 7.10 -10.27 11.54
C VAL A 214 6.89 -8.83 12.01
N GLU A 215 7.69 -8.43 12.97
CA GLU A 215 7.76 -7.05 13.47
C GLU A 215 9.11 -6.43 13.10
N SER A 216 9.11 -5.16 12.73
CA SER A 216 10.34 -4.36 12.59
C SER A 216 10.55 -3.58 13.88
N VAL A 217 11.73 -3.68 14.44
CA VAL A 217 12.07 -3.00 15.69
C VAL A 217 13.17 -1.99 15.42
N GLU A 218 12.92 -0.73 15.76
CA GLU A 218 13.91 0.35 15.71
C GLU A 218 14.54 0.50 17.11
N ILE A 219 15.84 0.34 17.20
CA ILE A 219 16.59 0.41 18.47
C ILE A 219 17.66 1.47 18.33
N THR A 220 17.74 2.41 19.27
CA THR A 220 18.88 3.31 19.36
C THR A 220 20.05 2.57 20.02
N VAL A 221 21.15 2.43 19.30
CA VAL A 221 22.38 1.82 19.83
C VAL A 221 23.16 2.91 20.55
N ASP A 222 23.32 2.79 21.88
CA ASP A 222 24.13 3.68 22.70
C ASP A 222 25.56 3.15 22.91
N GLU A 223 26.41 3.97 23.51
CA GLU A 223 27.82 3.63 23.76
C GLU A 223 28.03 2.39 24.66
N ASN A 224 27.02 1.99 25.43
CA ASN A 224 27.04 0.84 26.33
C ASN A 224 26.44 -0.42 25.71
N SER A 225 25.97 -0.35 24.47
CA SER A 225 25.35 -1.48 23.79
C SER A 225 26.35 -2.62 23.61
N GLU A 226 25.95 -3.82 24.01
CA GLU A 226 26.75 -5.05 23.77
C GLU A 226 26.98 -5.33 22.27
N TYR A 227 26.16 -4.76 21.37
CA TYR A 227 26.30 -4.91 19.93
C TYR A 227 27.49 -4.15 19.33
N LEU A 228 28.00 -3.09 20.03
CA LEU A 228 29.20 -2.35 19.60
C LEU A 228 30.52 -3.13 19.84
N ARG A 229 30.48 -4.23 20.56
CA ARG A 229 31.66 -4.99 20.96
C ARG A 229 31.87 -6.29 20.17
N LYS A 230 31.02 -6.58 19.20
CA LYS A 230 31.15 -7.76 18.34
C LYS A 230 31.55 -7.32 16.94
N GLU A 231 32.84 -7.50 16.61
CA GLU A 231 33.34 -7.52 15.23
C GLU A 231 32.86 -8.75 14.48
#